data_957a62dc80ab89afd9b86f36e82332c6
#
_entry.id   957a62dc80ab89afd9b86f36e82332c6
#
_cell.length_a   1.000
_cell.length_b   1.000
_cell.length_c   1.000
_cell.angle_alpha   90.00
_cell.angle_beta   90.00
_cell.angle_gamma   90.00
#
_symmetry.space_group_name_H-M   'P 1'
#
loop_
_entity.id
_entity.type
_entity.pdbx_description
1 polymer ?
#
loop_
_entity_poly.entity_id
_entity_poly.type
_entity_poly.pdbx_seq_one_letter_code
_entity_poly.pdbx_strand_id
1 'polypeptide(L)'
;MTEPDNPGSNQTIMGTIAIKDGEEYVINGHKWLTSAADGSTLAIVMVDSDPHGTDLHRMASQIIVSTDNPGFNLIRNISVMGEKGSGWHSHAEIKYENCRVPTANILGSEGDGFAIAQKRLGPGRIHHGMRWIGICERAFDMMCKRAVSREISP
;
A
#
# COMPACT_ATOMS: atom_id res chain seq x y z
N MET A 1 2.13 1.91 1.24
CA MET A 1 1.54 3.23 0.97
C MET A 1 0.66 3.72 2.12
N THR A 2 0.00 2.83 2.86
CA THR A 2 -0.92 3.16 3.96
C THR A 2 -0.16 3.42 5.26
N GLU A 3 -0.64 4.36 6.05
CA GLU A 3 -0.09 4.77 7.34
C GLU A 3 -1.20 4.82 8.39
N PRO A 4 -0.92 4.50 9.68
CA PRO A 4 -1.97 4.50 10.70
C PRO A 4 -2.51 5.91 11.01
N ASP A 5 -1.65 6.92 10.93
CA ASP A 5 -1.97 8.28 11.34
C ASP A 5 -2.40 9.21 10.18
N ASN A 6 -2.37 8.69 8.93
CA ASN A 6 -2.71 9.46 7.74
C ASN A 6 -3.83 8.81 6.92
N PRO A 7 -4.63 9.60 6.19
CA PRO A 7 -5.73 9.07 5.40
C PRO A 7 -5.21 8.20 4.25
N GLY A 8 -5.32 6.87 4.36
CA GLY A 8 -4.83 5.92 3.38
C GLY A 8 -5.48 6.02 1.98
N SER A 9 -6.58 6.72 1.86
CA SER A 9 -7.26 7.03 0.59
C SER A 9 -6.63 8.20 -0.17
N ASN A 10 -5.82 9.01 0.50
CA ASN A 10 -5.11 10.14 -0.11
C ASN A 10 -3.58 9.92 -0.02
N GLN A 11 -2.98 9.51 -1.11
CA GLN A 11 -1.56 9.18 -1.18
C GLN A 11 -0.64 10.41 -1.33
N THR A 12 -1.20 11.60 -1.38
CA THR A 12 -0.42 12.84 -1.37
C THR A 12 -0.17 13.36 0.06
N ILE A 13 -0.74 12.68 1.07
CA ILE A 13 -0.52 12.96 2.48
C ILE A 13 0.19 11.76 3.08
N MET A 14 1.48 11.90 3.35
CA MET A 14 2.31 10.87 3.96
C MET A 14 3.14 11.44 5.11
N GLY A 15 3.32 10.64 6.16
CA GLY A 15 4.19 10.96 7.28
C GLY A 15 5.52 10.22 7.23
N THR A 16 5.67 9.23 6.33
CA THR A 16 6.96 8.56 6.11
C THR A 16 7.82 9.42 5.21
N ILE A 17 8.94 9.90 5.75
CA ILE A 17 9.85 10.85 5.10
C ILE A 17 11.17 10.14 4.77
N ALA A 18 11.76 10.49 3.62
CA ALA A 18 13.11 10.08 3.24
C ALA A 18 13.97 11.32 2.98
N ILE A 19 14.95 11.54 3.82
CA ILE A 19 15.91 12.66 3.65
C ILE A 19 17.20 12.14 3.05
N LYS A 20 17.67 12.82 2.02
CA LYS A 20 18.95 12.51 1.39
C LYS A 20 20.10 12.95 2.30
N ASP A 21 21.01 12.00 2.59
CA ASP A 21 22.22 12.22 3.39
C ASP A 21 23.41 11.61 2.63
N GLY A 22 24.10 12.44 1.86
CA GLY A 22 25.19 12.00 0.97
C GLY A 22 24.67 11.07 -0.13
N GLU A 23 25.19 9.85 -0.19
CA GLU A 23 24.83 8.82 -1.16
C GLU A 23 23.71 7.88 -0.64
N GLU A 24 23.05 8.26 0.45
CA GLU A 24 21.97 7.48 1.06
C GLU A 24 20.71 8.31 1.24
N TYR A 25 19.56 7.61 1.35
CA TYR A 25 18.34 8.12 1.95
C TYR A 25 18.22 7.59 3.38
N VAL A 26 17.80 8.44 4.30
CA VAL A 26 17.42 8.07 5.68
C VAL A 26 15.91 8.11 5.78
N ILE A 27 15.31 6.94 5.92
CA ILE A 27 13.86 6.77 5.96
C ILE A 27 13.39 6.69 7.41
N ASN A 28 12.40 7.52 7.77
CA ASN A 28 11.70 7.48 9.05
C ASN A 28 10.19 7.53 8.81
N GLY A 29 9.44 6.66 9.48
CA GLY A 29 8.00 6.66 9.38
C GLY A 29 7.34 5.37 9.82
N HIS A 30 6.02 5.30 9.63
CA HIS A 30 5.17 4.22 10.10
C HIS A 30 4.19 3.78 9.02
N LYS A 31 4.30 2.54 8.59
CA LYS A 31 3.41 1.92 7.59
C LYS A 31 2.62 0.78 8.21
N TRP A 32 1.40 0.58 7.74
CA TRP A 32 0.61 -0.56 8.15
C TRP A 32 -0.16 -1.21 7.00
N LEU A 33 -0.78 -2.36 7.28
CA LEU A 33 -1.46 -3.19 6.28
C LEU A 33 -0.57 -3.52 5.07
N THR A 34 0.74 -3.68 5.35
CA THR A 34 1.73 -4.03 4.32
C THR A 34 1.64 -5.52 4.04
N SER A 35 0.97 -5.85 2.92
CA SER A 35 0.73 -7.25 2.53
C SER A 35 2.02 -7.98 2.25
N ALA A 36 2.11 -9.22 2.75
CA ALA A 36 3.23 -10.15 2.56
C ALA A 36 4.58 -9.71 3.16
N ALA A 37 4.65 -8.64 3.94
CA ALA A 37 5.92 -8.12 4.46
C ALA A 37 6.65 -9.10 5.38
N ASP A 38 5.91 -9.93 6.14
CA ASP A 38 6.47 -10.96 7.01
C ASP A 38 7.20 -12.10 6.25
N GLY A 39 6.93 -12.27 4.96
CA GLY A 39 7.56 -13.28 4.10
C GLY A 39 8.42 -12.70 2.98
N SER A 40 8.61 -11.38 2.92
CA SER A 40 9.35 -10.73 1.84
C SER A 40 10.82 -10.47 2.21
N THR A 41 11.68 -10.43 1.20
CA THR A 41 13.10 -10.04 1.34
C THR A 41 13.33 -8.57 1.04
N LEU A 42 12.34 -7.91 0.43
CA LEU A 42 12.39 -6.48 0.13
C LEU A 42 11.00 -5.85 0.23
N ALA A 43 10.97 -4.55 0.49
CA ALA A 43 9.78 -3.72 0.46
C ALA A 43 9.99 -2.54 -0.49
N ILE A 44 8.97 -2.22 -1.29
CA ILE A 44 8.92 -0.96 -2.04
C ILE A 44 8.15 0.04 -1.19
N VAL A 45 8.87 1.00 -0.65
CA VAL A 45 8.37 1.97 0.31
C VAL A 45 8.04 3.27 -0.40
N MET A 46 6.80 3.73 -0.27
CA MET A 46 6.43 5.06 -0.72
C MET A 46 6.71 6.05 0.40
N VAL A 47 7.49 7.05 0.10
CA VAL A 47 8.02 8.06 1.04
C VAL A 47 7.79 9.46 0.49
N ASP A 48 7.69 10.43 1.38
CA ASP A 48 7.84 11.84 1.03
C ASP A 48 9.33 12.17 0.99
N SER A 49 9.85 12.51 -0.18
CA SER A 49 11.25 12.87 -0.41
C SER A 49 11.46 14.38 -0.56
N ASP A 50 10.38 15.15 -0.63
CA ASP A 50 10.39 16.60 -0.72
C ASP A 50 9.32 17.24 0.21
N PRO A 51 9.47 17.13 1.55
CA PRO A 51 8.46 17.58 2.52
C PRO A 51 8.22 19.11 2.51
N HIS A 52 9.00 19.86 1.76
CA HIS A 52 8.83 21.29 1.56
C HIS A 52 8.36 21.66 0.14
N GLY A 53 8.13 20.65 -0.69
CA GLY A 53 7.63 20.82 -2.05
C GLY A 53 6.22 21.37 -2.09
N THR A 54 5.87 22.01 -3.20
CA THR A 54 4.54 22.58 -3.44
C THR A 54 3.69 21.75 -4.38
N ASP A 55 4.29 20.83 -5.13
CA ASP A 55 3.58 19.92 -6.03
C ASP A 55 3.32 18.58 -5.33
N LEU A 56 2.11 18.44 -4.79
CA LEU A 56 1.67 17.24 -4.05
C LEU A 56 1.83 15.92 -4.83
N HIS A 57 1.87 15.95 -6.16
CA HIS A 57 2.04 14.75 -6.97
C HIS A 57 3.52 14.43 -7.25
N ARG A 58 4.44 15.30 -6.88
CA ARG A 58 5.88 15.13 -7.05
C ARG A 58 6.69 15.06 -5.74
N MET A 59 6.03 15.13 -4.61
CA MET A 59 6.70 14.98 -3.31
C MET A 59 7.08 13.52 -3.03
N ALA A 60 6.31 12.59 -3.59
CA ALA A 60 6.49 11.17 -3.29
C ALA A 60 7.52 10.48 -4.17
N SER A 61 8.35 9.66 -3.55
CA SER A 61 9.28 8.73 -4.21
C SER A 61 9.00 7.29 -3.78
N GLN A 62 9.46 6.32 -4.56
CA GLN A 62 9.44 4.91 -4.19
C GLN A 62 10.87 4.40 -4.03
N ILE A 63 11.17 3.82 -2.88
CA ILE A 63 12.53 3.35 -2.55
C ILE A 63 12.46 1.86 -2.21
N ILE A 64 13.41 1.08 -2.73
CA ILE A 64 13.56 -0.34 -2.43
C ILE A 64 14.36 -0.47 -1.13
N VAL A 65 13.76 -1.13 -0.14
CA VAL A 65 14.35 -1.39 1.18
C VAL A 65 14.45 -2.89 1.39
N SER A 66 15.63 -3.41 1.76
CA SER A 66 15.76 -4.79 2.23
C SER A 66 15.06 -4.97 3.57
N THR A 67 14.39 -6.10 3.78
CA THR A 67 13.75 -6.40 5.07
C THR A 67 14.76 -6.76 6.16
N ASP A 68 16.02 -7.08 5.80
CA ASP A 68 17.13 -7.27 6.77
C ASP A 68 17.77 -5.94 7.19
N ASN A 69 17.36 -4.80 6.62
CA ASN A 69 17.89 -3.50 7.03
C ASN A 69 17.59 -3.25 8.51
N PRO A 70 18.58 -2.86 9.33
CA PRO A 70 18.40 -2.67 10.77
C PRO A 70 17.38 -1.58 11.13
N GLY A 71 17.07 -0.68 10.19
CA GLY A 71 16.02 0.33 10.35
C GLY A 71 14.62 -0.15 9.90
N PHE A 72 14.48 -1.38 9.38
CA PHE A 72 13.20 -1.97 9.01
C PHE A 72 12.67 -2.81 10.18
N ASN A 73 11.69 -2.29 10.92
CA ASN A 73 11.16 -2.94 12.11
C ASN A 73 9.73 -3.45 11.85
N LEU A 74 9.58 -4.75 11.64
CA LEU A 74 8.27 -5.39 11.59
C LEU A 74 7.74 -5.52 13.03
N ILE A 75 6.69 -4.77 13.35
CA ILE A 75 6.12 -4.68 14.71
C ILE A 75 5.19 -5.86 14.98
N ARG A 76 4.29 -6.14 14.05
CA ARG A 76 3.30 -7.22 14.16
C ARG A 76 2.59 -7.47 12.84
N ASN A 77 1.94 -8.62 12.73
CA ASN A 77 0.91 -8.86 11.73
C ASN A 77 -0.44 -8.38 12.26
N ILE A 78 -1.15 -7.60 11.46
CA ILE A 78 -2.46 -7.03 11.79
C ILE A 78 -3.54 -8.04 11.41
N SER A 79 -4.51 -8.24 12.29
CA SER A 79 -5.67 -9.07 11.98
C SER A 79 -6.61 -8.34 11.02
N VAL A 80 -6.98 -9.03 9.93
CA VAL A 80 -7.94 -8.55 8.95
C VAL A 80 -9.12 -9.53 8.94
N MET A 81 -10.32 -9.06 9.29
CA MET A 81 -11.54 -9.87 9.40
C MET A 81 -11.38 -11.11 10.31
N GLY A 82 -10.60 -10.98 11.38
CA GLY A 82 -10.33 -12.07 12.33
C GLY A 82 -9.10 -12.91 12.01
N GLU A 83 -8.57 -12.86 10.79
CA GLU A 83 -7.39 -13.61 10.37
C GLU A 83 -6.13 -12.76 10.52
N LYS A 84 -5.17 -13.23 11.34
CA LYS A 84 -3.90 -12.54 11.54
C LYS A 84 -2.91 -12.75 10.40
N GLY A 85 -2.95 -13.92 9.80
CA GLY A 85 -2.03 -14.33 8.74
C GLY A 85 -0.57 -14.48 9.21
N SER A 86 0.25 -15.03 8.34
CA SER A 86 1.71 -15.12 8.48
C SER A 86 2.36 -15.24 7.11
N GLY A 87 3.65 -14.92 7.00
CA GLY A 87 4.39 -14.99 5.75
C GLY A 87 3.70 -14.20 4.62
N TRP A 88 3.47 -14.86 3.49
CA TRP A 88 2.85 -14.23 2.30
C TRP A 88 1.38 -13.84 2.48
N HIS A 89 0.70 -14.36 3.49
CA HIS A 89 -0.69 -14.06 3.83
C HIS A 89 -0.82 -13.03 4.96
N SER A 90 0.28 -12.38 5.33
CA SER A 90 0.30 -11.35 6.38
C SER A 90 -0.07 -9.96 5.87
N HIS A 91 -0.47 -9.12 6.82
CA HIS A 91 -0.59 -7.67 6.65
C HIS A 91 0.14 -7.01 7.80
N ALA A 92 1.40 -6.64 7.57
CA ALA A 92 2.26 -6.20 8.66
C ALA A 92 2.14 -4.70 8.97
N GLU A 93 2.43 -4.37 10.22
CA GLU A 93 2.74 -3.04 10.70
C GLU A 93 4.26 -2.90 10.78
N ILE A 94 4.80 -1.84 10.17
CA ILE A 94 6.23 -1.63 10.00
C ILE A 94 6.62 -0.23 10.44
N LYS A 95 7.65 -0.12 11.27
CA LYS A 95 8.32 1.15 11.56
C LYS A 95 9.66 1.20 10.84
N TYR A 96 9.90 2.32 10.18
CA TYR A 96 11.21 2.70 9.64
C TYR A 96 11.85 3.67 10.61
N GLU A 97 13.01 3.31 11.17
CA GLU A 97 13.72 4.09 12.17
C GLU A 97 15.19 4.24 11.73
N ASN A 98 15.53 5.43 11.23
CA ASN A 98 16.83 5.71 10.63
C ASN A 98 17.25 4.65 9.60
N CYS A 99 16.29 4.20 8.80
CA CYS A 99 16.50 3.16 7.81
C CYS A 99 17.29 3.74 6.63
N ARG A 100 18.61 3.43 6.59
CA ARG A 100 19.52 3.93 5.59
C ARG A 100 19.57 3.02 4.38
N VAL A 101 19.40 3.60 3.20
CA VAL A 101 19.46 2.88 1.93
C VAL A 101 20.21 3.70 0.87
N PRO A 102 20.98 3.06 -0.02
CA PRO A 102 21.65 3.76 -1.11
C PRO A 102 20.68 4.56 -1.98
N THR A 103 21.09 5.72 -2.46
CA THR A 103 20.30 6.54 -3.40
C THR A 103 19.95 5.79 -4.69
N ALA A 104 20.77 4.83 -5.09
CA ALA A 104 20.51 3.94 -6.24
C ALA A 104 19.28 3.03 -6.08
N ASN A 105 18.74 2.89 -4.87
CA ASN A 105 17.56 2.08 -4.60
C ASN A 105 16.23 2.78 -4.95
N ILE A 106 16.30 4.02 -5.44
CA ILE A 106 15.10 4.73 -5.90
C ILE A 106 14.53 4.10 -7.18
N LEU A 107 13.22 3.97 -7.26
CA LEU A 107 12.52 3.54 -8.46
C LEU A 107 12.18 4.74 -9.35
N GLY A 108 12.75 4.77 -10.55
CA GLY A 108 12.62 5.92 -11.44
C GLY A 108 13.45 7.10 -10.96
N SER A 109 12.84 8.26 -10.89
CA SER A 109 13.47 9.49 -10.40
C SER A 109 12.80 9.94 -9.10
N GLU A 110 13.48 10.81 -8.36
CA GLU A 110 12.92 11.49 -7.21
C GLU A 110 11.65 12.27 -7.61
N GLY A 111 10.59 12.12 -6.83
CA GLY A 111 9.28 12.70 -7.14
C GLY A 111 8.41 11.90 -8.11
N ASP A 112 8.87 10.79 -8.66
CA ASP A 112 8.08 9.95 -9.59
C ASP A 112 7.19 8.93 -8.88
N GLY A 113 7.25 8.82 -7.56
CA GLY A 113 6.58 7.77 -6.79
C GLY A 113 5.07 7.70 -7.00
N PHE A 114 4.42 8.84 -7.05
CA PHE A 114 2.98 8.90 -7.34
C PHE A 114 2.65 8.41 -8.76
N ALA A 115 3.38 8.86 -9.76
CA ALA A 115 3.17 8.46 -11.15
C ALA A 115 3.40 6.96 -11.37
N ILE A 116 4.45 6.39 -10.75
CA ILE A 116 4.74 4.96 -10.77
C ILE A 116 3.61 4.16 -10.12
N ALA A 117 3.10 4.62 -8.96
CA ALA A 117 1.96 4.00 -8.29
C ALA A 117 0.71 4.00 -9.17
N GLN A 118 0.40 5.11 -9.85
CA GLN A 118 -0.76 5.20 -10.74
C GLN A 118 -0.64 4.26 -11.94
N LYS A 119 0.54 4.16 -12.56
CA LYS A 119 0.80 3.20 -13.67
C LYS A 119 0.53 1.76 -13.22
N ARG A 120 0.99 1.38 -12.04
CA ARG A 120 0.76 0.03 -11.47
C ARG A 120 -0.71 -0.23 -11.16
N LEU A 121 -1.42 0.76 -10.63
CA LEU A 121 -2.82 0.63 -10.20
C LEU A 121 -3.81 0.64 -11.36
N GLY A 122 -3.46 1.19 -12.52
CA GLY A 122 -4.34 1.28 -13.69
C GLY A 122 -4.96 -0.06 -14.10
N PRO A 123 -4.16 -1.09 -14.44
CA PRO A 123 -4.67 -2.42 -14.77
C PRO A 123 -5.49 -3.05 -13.65
N GLY A 124 -5.08 -2.87 -12.40
CA GLY A 124 -5.80 -3.36 -11.22
C GLY A 124 -7.22 -2.78 -11.11
N ARG A 125 -7.39 -1.48 -11.36
CA ARG A 125 -8.70 -0.82 -11.34
C ARG A 125 -9.65 -1.39 -12.39
N ILE A 126 -9.16 -1.64 -13.61
CA ILE A 126 -9.94 -2.27 -14.70
C ILE A 126 -10.37 -3.67 -14.27
N HIS A 127 -9.42 -4.48 -13.75
CA HIS A 127 -9.71 -5.83 -13.28
C HIS A 127 -10.77 -5.85 -12.17
N HIS A 128 -10.70 -4.93 -11.21
CA HIS A 128 -11.72 -4.79 -10.16
C HIS A 128 -13.08 -4.43 -10.75
N GLY A 129 -13.15 -3.50 -11.72
CA GLY A 129 -14.39 -3.15 -12.41
C GLY A 129 -15.06 -4.38 -13.05
N MET A 130 -14.30 -5.16 -13.81
CA MET A 130 -14.78 -6.40 -14.45
C MET A 130 -15.30 -7.42 -13.43
N ARG A 131 -14.59 -7.62 -12.32
CA ARG A 131 -15.01 -8.52 -11.26
C ARG A 131 -16.31 -8.08 -10.59
N TRP A 132 -16.47 -6.78 -10.36
CA TRP A 132 -17.70 -6.24 -9.78
C TRP A 132 -18.91 -6.43 -10.69
N ILE A 133 -18.75 -6.26 -12.02
CA ILE A 133 -19.81 -6.53 -13.00
C ILE A 133 -20.29 -7.97 -12.87
N GLY A 134 -19.40 -8.96 -12.88
CA GLY A 134 -19.79 -10.37 -12.72
C GLY A 134 -20.49 -10.69 -11.40
N ILE A 135 -20.07 -10.05 -10.30
CA ILE A 135 -20.75 -10.19 -9.00
C ILE A 135 -22.15 -9.57 -9.05
N CYS A 136 -22.30 -8.39 -9.66
CA CYS A 136 -23.61 -7.74 -9.81
C CYS A 136 -24.57 -8.55 -10.68
N GLU A 137 -24.12 -9.10 -11.79
CA GLU A 137 -24.93 -9.99 -12.65
C GLU A 137 -25.44 -11.20 -11.89
N ARG A 138 -24.53 -11.86 -11.14
CA ARG A 138 -24.92 -13.00 -10.31
C ARG A 138 -25.92 -12.61 -9.23
N ALA A 139 -25.69 -11.50 -8.53
CA ALA A 139 -26.60 -11.02 -7.48
C ALA A 139 -27.98 -10.69 -8.04
N PHE A 140 -28.02 -10.05 -9.21
CA PHE A 140 -29.27 -9.71 -9.91
C PHE A 140 -30.06 -10.96 -10.30
N ASP A 141 -29.41 -11.97 -10.90
CA ASP A 141 -30.06 -13.25 -11.25
C ASP A 141 -30.63 -13.96 -10.00
N MET A 142 -29.85 -14.00 -8.92
CA MET A 142 -30.32 -14.57 -7.65
C MET A 142 -31.52 -13.80 -7.09
N MET A 143 -31.52 -12.48 -7.17
CA MET A 143 -32.61 -11.63 -6.72
C MET A 143 -33.88 -11.89 -7.53
N CYS A 144 -33.78 -11.96 -8.86
CA CYS A 144 -34.91 -12.28 -9.74
C CYS A 144 -35.51 -13.67 -9.43
N LYS A 145 -34.64 -14.69 -9.30
CA LYS A 145 -35.09 -16.05 -8.93
C LYS A 145 -35.80 -16.07 -7.59
N ARG A 146 -35.27 -15.34 -6.61
CA ARG A 146 -35.88 -15.25 -5.29
C ARG A 146 -37.23 -14.53 -5.32
N ALA A 147 -37.33 -13.45 -6.08
CA ALA A 147 -38.57 -12.68 -6.20
C ALA A 147 -39.75 -13.51 -6.72
N VAL A 148 -39.51 -14.38 -7.71
CA VAL A 148 -40.58 -15.24 -8.28
C VAL A 148 -40.80 -16.53 -7.50
N SER A 149 -39.89 -16.94 -6.63
CA SER A 149 -40.00 -18.17 -5.84
C SER A 149 -40.49 -17.97 -4.42
N ARG A 150 -40.56 -16.73 -3.94
CA ARG A 150 -40.98 -16.42 -2.56
C ARG A 150 -42.47 -16.12 -2.50
N GLU A 151 -43.18 -16.89 -1.68
CA GLU A 151 -44.51 -16.53 -1.23
C GLU A 151 -44.43 -15.54 -0.06
N ILE A 152 -45.17 -14.46 -0.13
CA ILE A 152 -45.18 -13.38 0.85
C ILE A 152 -46.39 -13.47 1.77
N SER A 153 -47.46 -14.13 1.29
CA SER A 153 -48.68 -14.38 2.05
C SER A 153 -49.18 -15.78 1.79
N PRO A 154 -49.74 -16.46 2.80
CA PRO A 154 -50.43 -17.73 2.58
C PRO A 154 -51.70 -17.55 1.76
#